data_d95f0204effcf8534b2bef419c65d488
#
_entry.id   d95f0204effcf8534b2bef419c65d488
#
_cell.length_a   1.000
_cell.length_b   1.000
_cell.length_c   1.000
_cell.angle_alpha   90.00
_cell.angle_beta   90.00
_cell.angle_gamma   90.00
#
_symmetry.space_group_name_H-M   'P 1'
#
loop_
_entity.id
_entity.type
_entity.pdbx_description
1 polymer ?
#
loop_
_entity_poly.entity_id
_entity_poly.type
_entity_poly.pdbx_seq_one_letter_code
_entity_poly.pdbx_strand_id
1 'polypeptide(L)'
;IAGSFYGRTTLENGLVFDGQLSLGRLQLDTARRVNFLGDQQSLTSRSRDTLLSGALGVSYPIETGFGTIAPGIEGRHASVGFDEVRETGGTLALALDRSDFKSTQARAGLAYLRQAGALRVDLHGQWVWELERGPRLIGANFAAGIGPEAGFLLGGQDRRWGEAGLAVNYDTGAFSLGAGVETTIGRASAEMQIYRIQGTY
;
A
#
# COMPACT_ATOMS: atom_id res chain seq x y z
N ILE A 1 -11.68 0.65 10.82
CA ILE A 1 -12.70 1.30 9.98
C ILE A 1 -11.96 2.17 8.99
N ALA A 2 -12.30 2.09 7.70
CA ALA A 2 -11.76 2.96 6.67
C ALA A 2 -12.86 3.39 5.70
N GLY A 3 -12.70 4.57 5.12
CA GLY A 3 -13.53 5.10 4.06
C GLY A 3 -12.66 5.60 2.90
N SER A 4 -13.15 5.43 1.68
CA SER A 4 -12.46 5.88 0.49
C SER A 4 -13.42 6.65 -0.42
N PHE A 5 -12.90 7.71 -1.01
CA PHE A 5 -13.54 8.50 -2.03
C PHE A 5 -12.69 8.43 -3.29
N TYR A 6 -13.33 8.28 -4.44
CA TYR A 6 -12.64 8.30 -5.72
C TYR A 6 -13.48 9.06 -6.74
N GLY A 7 -12.79 9.65 -7.69
CA GLY A 7 -13.42 10.40 -8.77
C GLY A 7 -12.58 10.31 -10.05
N ARG A 8 -13.27 10.40 -11.19
CA ARG A 8 -12.66 10.46 -12.51
C ARG A 8 -13.42 11.43 -13.38
N THR A 9 -12.70 12.22 -14.17
CA THR A 9 -13.30 13.12 -15.15
C THR A 9 -12.46 13.11 -16.42
N THR A 10 -13.13 13.28 -17.56
CA THR A 10 -12.48 13.39 -18.87
C THR A 10 -12.77 14.79 -19.42
N LEU A 11 -11.75 15.51 -19.80
CA LEU A 11 -11.85 16.81 -20.44
C LEU A 11 -12.17 16.67 -21.93
N GLU A 12 -12.69 17.75 -22.54
CA GLU A 12 -13.00 17.79 -23.99
C GLU A 12 -11.80 17.49 -24.89
N ASN A 13 -10.57 17.80 -24.44
CA ASN A 13 -9.33 17.51 -25.16
C ASN A 13 -8.85 16.05 -25.00
N GLY A 14 -9.63 15.17 -24.33
CA GLY A 14 -9.31 13.78 -24.11
C GLY A 14 -8.45 13.47 -22.89
N LEU A 15 -7.95 14.48 -22.15
CA LEU A 15 -7.23 14.25 -20.90
C LEU A 15 -8.18 13.66 -19.84
N VAL A 16 -7.73 12.63 -19.17
CA VAL A 16 -8.44 11.98 -18.08
C VAL A 16 -7.73 12.29 -16.78
N PHE A 17 -8.46 12.84 -15.82
CA PHE A 17 -8.02 13.03 -14.45
C PHE A 17 -8.71 12.01 -13.54
N ASP A 18 -7.96 11.41 -12.66
CA ASP A 18 -8.46 10.53 -11.62
C ASP A 18 -7.89 10.93 -10.26
N GLY A 19 -8.65 10.67 -9.23
CA GLY A 19 -8.24 10.96 -7.86
C GLY A 19 -8.86 10.01 -6.87
N GLN A 20 -8.11 9.71 -5.82
CA GLN A 20 -8.55 8.89 -4.71
C GLN A 20 -8.07 9.50 -3.40
N LEU A 21 -8.93 9.45 -2.38
CA LEU A 21 -8.60 9.78 -1.00
C LEU A 21 -9.14 8.68 -0.09
N SER A 22 -8.31 8.17 0.79
CA SER A 22 -8.71 7.17 1.77
C SER A 22 -8.28 7.61 3.16
N LEU A 23 -9.20 7.47 4.10
CA LEU A 23 -8.99 7.76 5.51
C LEU A 23 -9.36 6.52 6.32
N GLY A 24 -8.55 6.17 7.30
CA GLY A 24 -8.79 4.99 8.10
C GLY A 24 -8.27 5.12 9.52
N ARG A 25 -8.82 4.30 10.38
CA ARG A 25 -8.32 4.07 11.73
C ARG A 25 -8.20 2.57 11.96
N LEU A 26 -7.01 2.13 12.33
CA LEU A 26 -6.70 0.77 12.67
C LEU A 26 -6.57 0.65 14.19
N GLN A 27 -7.24 -0.30 14.79
CA GLN A 27 -7.03 -0.69 16.18
C GLN A 27 -6.34 -2.04 16.19
N LEU A 28 -5.23 -2.12 16.92
CA LEU A 28 -4.45 -3.33 17.07
C LEU A 28 -4.37 -3.68 18.55
N ASP A 29 -4.87 -4.84 18.91
CA ASP A 29 -4.74 -5.44 20.23
C ASP A 29 -3.71 -6.55 20.12
N THR A 30 -2.65 -6.50 20.91
CA THR A 30 -1.57 -7.49 20.92
C THR A 30 -1.44 -8.13 22.30
N ALA A 31 -1.12 -9.42 22.30
CA ALA A 31 -0.80 -10.18 23.50
C ALA A 31 0.45 -11.02 23.25
N ARG A 32 1.43 -10.94 24.14
CA ARG A 32 2.62 -11.80 24.11
C ARG A 32 2.85 -12.45 25.46
N ARG A 33 3.36 -13.66 25.44
CA ARG A 33 3.79 -14.39 26.64
C ARG A 33 5.30 -14.41 26.68
N VAL A 34 5.85 -14.07 27.83
CA VAL A 34 7.29 -14.06 28.06
C VAL A 34 7.56 -14.98 29.24
N ASN A 35 8.52 -15.88 29.09
CA ASN A 35 9.04 -16.71 30.18
C ASN A 35 10.52 -16.32 30.39
N PHE A 36 10.81 -15.76 31.54
CA PHE A 36 12.16 -15.33 31.88
C PHE A 36 12.51 -15.82 33.30
N LEU A 37 13.55 -16.63 33.41
CA LEU A 37 14.02 -17.23 34.67
C LEU A 37 12.91 -17.96 35.48
N GLY A 38 11.94 -18.58 34.77
CA GLY A 38 10.82 -19.28 35.39
C GLY A 38 9.60 -18.39 35.74
N ASP A 39 9.72 -17.09 35.58
CA ASP A 39 8.60 -16.16 35.72
C ASP A 39 7.87 -16.02 34.36
N GLN A 40 6.59 -16.37 34.33
CA GLN A 40 5.76 -16.34 33.13
C GLN A 40 4.82 -15.11 33.20
N GLN A 41 5.01 -14.18 32.28
CA GLN A 41 4.22 -12.97 32.19
C GLN A 41 3.39 -12.95 30.91
N SER A 42 2.15 -12.48 31.02
CA SER A 42 1.25 -12.24 29.88
C SER A 42 1.10 -10.73 29.73
N LEU A 43 1.67 -10.20 28.64
CA LEU A 43 1.75 -8.78 28.36
C LEU A 43 0.76 -8.42 27.26
N THR A 44 0.01 -7.37 27.45
CA THR A 44 -1.01 -6.91 26.49
C THR A 44 -0.81 -5.44 26.16
N SER A 45 -1.11 -5.06 24.93
CA SER A 45 -1.14 -3.66 24.52
C SER A 45 -2.25 -3.39 23.53
N ARG A 46 -2.62 -2.12 23.42
CA ARG A 46 -3.57 -1.62 22.44
C ARG A 46 -3.03 -0.36 21.80
N SER A 47 -3.09 -0.29 20.45
CA SER A 47 -2.81 0.94 19.70
C SER A 47 -3.96 1.32 18.79
N ARG A 48 -4.01 2.60 18.44
CA ARG A 48 -4.96 3.17 17.48
C ARG A 48 -4.20 3.96 16.45
N ASP A 49 -3.96 3.34 15.32
CA ASP A 49 -3.16 3.93 14.27
C ASP A 49 -4.08 4.63 13.25
N THR A 50 -3.63 5.75 12.71
CA THR A 50 -4.40 6.53 11.74
C THR A 50 -3.79 6.35 10.35
N LEU A 51 -4.62 6.03 9.35
CA LEU A 51 -4.23 5.89 7.96
C LEU A 51 -4.79 7.05 7.14
N LEU A 52 -3.93 7.69 6.38
CA LEU A 52 -4.29 8.64 5.32
C LEU A 52 -3.60 8.18 4.04
N SER A 53 -4.34 8.09 2.93
CA SER A 53 -3.73 7.95 1.61
C SER A 53 -4.48 8.74 0.56
N GLY A 54 -3.76 9.27 -0.41
CA GLY A 54 -4.32 10.00 -1.53
C GLY A 54 -3.52 9.73 -2.81
N ALA A 55 -4.20 9.77 -3.95
CA ALA A 55 -3.59 9.70 -5.26
C ALA A 55 -4.28 10.66 -6.22
N LEU A 56 -3.51 11.27 -7.10
CA LEU A 56 -3.99 12.09 -8.20
C LEU A 56 -3.23 11.70 -9.46
N GLY A 57 -3.98 11.36 -10.51
CA GLY A 57 -3.44 10.93 -11.78
C GLY A 57 -3.95 11.76 -12.96
N VAL A 58 -3.16 11.80 -14.02
CA VAL A 58 -3.57 12.28 -15.32
C VAL A 58 -3.06 11.32 -16.39
N SER A 59 -3.93 10.99 -17.35
CA SER A 59 -3.61 10.12 -18.47
C SER A 59 -4.23 10.65 -19.75
N TYR A 60 -3.68 10.23 -20.89
CA TYR A 60 -4.17 10.60 -22.21
C TYR A 60 -4.41 9.34 -23.05
N PRO A 61 -5.65 8.81 -23.11
CA PRO A 61 -5.98 7.68 -23.94
C PRO A 61 -5.87 8.02 -25.43
N ILE A 62 -5.13 7.21 -26.16
CA ILE A 62 -4.91 7.30 -27.60
C ILE A 62 -5.47 6.05 -28.24
N GLU A 63 -6.56 6.22 -29.01
CA GLU A 63 -7.15 5.12 -29.78
C GLU A 63 -6.28 4.76 -30.97
N THR A 64 -5.98 3.48 -31.13
CA THR A 64 -5.21 2.95 -32.24
C THR A 64 -5.99 1.82 -32.91
N GLY A 65 -5.59 1.41 -34.10
CA GLY A 65 -6.24 0.30 -34.81
C GLY A 65 -6.14 -1.07 -34.10
N PHE A 66 -5.29 -1.19 -33.07
CA PHE A 66 -5.09 -2.42 -32.32
C PHE A 66 -5.47 -2.32 -30.83
N GLY A 67 -5.95 -1.17 -30.37
CA GLY A 67 -6.38 -0.93 -28.99
C GLY A 67 -6.08 0.48 -28.52
N THR A 68 -6.34 0.76 -27.26
CA THR A 68 -6.11 2.07 -26.61
C THR A 68 -4.80 2.04 -25.87
N ILE A 69 -3.93 3.01 -26.10
CA ILE A 69 -2.69 3.22 -25.37
C ILE A 69 -2.87 4.48 -24.52
N ALA A 70 -2.57 4.42 -23.22
CA ALA A 70 -2.75 5.55 -22.33
C ALA A 70 -1.45 5.81 -21.52
N PRO A 71 -0.60 6.75 -21.99
CA PRO A 71 0.45 7.29 -21.15
C PRO A 71 -0.15 8.08 -19.99
N GLY A 72 0.50 8.01 -18.82
CA GLY A 72 0.00 8.71 -17.64
C GLY A 72 1.08 8.95 -16.60
N ILE A 73 0.77 9.88 -15.72
CA ILE A 73 1.55 10.19 -14.51
C ILE A 73 0.62 10.23 -13.31
N GLU A 74 1.12 9.84 -12.15
CA GLU A 74 0.38 9.85 -10.90
C GLU A 74 1.28 10.33 -9.76
N GLY A 75 0.73 11.15 -8.87
CA GLY A 75 1.28 11.44 -7.55
C GLY A 75 0.49 10.68 -6.49
N ARG A 76 1.18 9.98 -5.59
CA ARG A 76 0.56 9.23 -4.49
C ARG A 76 1.21 9.57 -3.18
N HIS A 77 0.39 9.79 -2.15
CA HIS A 77 0.86 9.94 -0.77
C HIS A 77 0.14 8.95 0.13
N ALA A 78 0.88 8.34 1.04
CA ALA A 78 0.33 7.50 2.11
C ALA A 78 1.07 7.79 3.42
N SER A 79 0.31 7.90 4.51
CA SER A 79 0.87 8.01 5.84
C SER A 79 0.11 7.13 6.83
N VAL A 80 0.87 6.55 7.76
CA VAL A 80 0.34 5.86 8.93
C VAL A 80 0.93 6.54 10.14
N GLY A 81 0.07 7.23 10.90
CA GLY A 81 0.42 7.78 12.21
C GLY A 81 0.27 6.67 13.24
N PHE A 82 1.34 6.37 13.92
CA PHE A 82 1.38 5.33 14.95
C PHE A 82 1.26 5.95 16.34
N ASP A 83 0.29 5.50 17.13
CA ASP A 83 0.24 5.83 18.54
C ASP A 83 1.38 5.12 19.29
N GLU A 84 1.83 5.73 20.41
CA GLU A 84 2.69 5.05 21.37
C GLU A 84 2.03 3.76 21.86
N VAL A 85 2.81 2.69 21.89
CA VAL A 85 2.36 1.38 22.39
C VAL A 85 2.96 1.14 23.75
N ARG A 86 2.14 1.01 24.76
CA ARG A 86 2.55 0.64 26.10
C ARG A 86 1.93 -0.68 26.51
N GLU A 87 2.77 -1.67 26.77
CA GLU A 87 2.34 -2.96 27.31
C GLU A 87 2.04 -2.85 28.79
N THR A 88 1.15 -3.71 29.24
CA THR A 88 0.78 -3.92 30.66
C THR A 88 0.78 -5.41 30.96
N GLY A 89 0.82 -5.79 32.25
CA GLY A 89 0.71 -7.19 32.66
C GLY A 89 1.98 -7.79 33.24
N GLY A 90 3.06 -7.01 33.41
CA GLY A 90 4.28 -7.51 34.05
C GLY A 90 5.45 -6.54 34.03
N THR A 91 6.53 -6.91 34.70
CA THR A 91 7.75 -6.11 34.80
C THR A 91 8.55 -6.04 33.51
N LEU A 92 8.33 -7.01 32.60
CA LEU A 92 8.94 -7.07 31.26
C LEU A 92 8.09 -6.37 30.18
N ALA A 93 7.09 -5.59 30.60
CA ALA A 93 6.27 -4.77 29.70
C ALA A 93 7.13 -3.69 29.01
N LEU A 94 6.93 -3.51 27.71
CA LEU A 94 7.65 -2.53 26.89
C LEU A 94 6.76 -1.32 26.59
N ALA A 95 7.38 -0.16 26.53
CA ALA A 95 6.87 1.02 25.85
C ALA A 95 7.60 1.14 24.51
N LEU A 96 6.83 1.24 23.42
CA LEU A 96 7.36 1.31 22.07
C LEU A 96 6.99 2.67 21.48
N ASP A 97 8.00 3.44 21.11
CA ASP A 97 7.86 4.65 20.32
C ASP A 97 8.10 4.31 18.84
N ARG A 98 7.08 4.51 18.02
CA ARG A 98 7.09 4.16 16.59
C ARG A 98 7.03 5.43 15.76
N SER A 99 8.07 5.70 14.99
CA SER A 99 8.01 6.79 14.03
C SER A 99 6.93 6.54 12.96
N ASP A 100 6.20 7.59 12.59
CA ASP A 100 5.20 7.54 11.53
C ASP A 100 5.76 6.96 10.24
N PHE A 101 4.92 6.21 9.56
CA PHE A 101 5.20 5.79 8.19
C PHE A 101 4.71 6.86 7.21
N LYS A 102 5.58 7.27 6.30
CA LYS A 102 5.22 8.16 5.18
C LYS A 102 5.80 7.60 3.88
N SER A 103 5.04 7.72 2.82
CA SER A 103 5.45 7.38 1.45
C SER A 103 4.84 8.41 0.52
N THR A 104 5.67 9.08 -0.26
CA THR A 104 5.25 10.03 -1.30
C THR A 104 5.89 9.59 -2.60
N GLN A 105 5.07 9.23 -3.58
CA GLN A 105 5.52 8.63 -4.82
C GLN A 105 5.13 9.49 -6.02
N ALA A 106 6.07 9.64 -6.95
CA ALA A 106 5.78 10.03 -8.31
C ALA A 106 5.82 8.77 -9.19
N ARG A 107 4.86 8.64 -10.10
CA ARG A 107 4.70 7.49 -10.97
C ARG A 107 4.53 7.95 -12.41
N ALA A 108 5.15 7.28 -13.36
CA ALA A 108 4.92 7.49 -14.78
C ALA A 108 4.85 6.14 -15.49
N GLY A 109 3.89 5.99 -16.38
CA GLY A 109 3.65 4.69 -16.99
C GLY A 109 2.82 4.74 -18.25
N LEU A 110 2.56 3.55 -18.75
CA LEU A 110 1.78 3.29 -19.93
C LEU A 110 0.78 2.18 -19.63
N ALA A 111 -0.47 2.39 -19.99
CA ALA A 111 -1.49 1.36 -20.01
C ALA A 111 -1.87 1.03 -21.45
N TYR A 112 -2.23 -0.22 -21.70
CA TYR A 112 -2.77 -0.70 -22.95
C TYR A 112 -4.04 -1.47 -22.68
N LEU A 113 -5.09 -1.13 -23.42
CA LEU A 113 -6.38 -1.77 -23.35
C LEU A 113 -6.80 -2.28 -24.72
N ARG A 114 -7.22 -3.53 -24.81
CA ARG A 114 -7.85 -4.08 -26.00
C ARG A 114 -9.15 -4.76 -25.63
N GLN A 115 -10.20 -4.41 -26.36
CA GLN A 115 -11.49 -5.09 -26.33
C GLN A 115 -11.67 -5.84 -27.64
N ALA A 116 -11.95 -7.14 -27.58
CA ALA A 116 -12.22 -7.98 -28.75
C ALA A 116 -13.44 -8.88 -28.45
N GLY A 117 -14.62 -8.40 -28.81
CA GLY A 117 -15.88 -9.04 -28.43
C GLY A 117 -16.04 -9.14 -26.92
N ALA A 118 -16.22 -10.33 -26.41
CA ALA A 118 -16.34 -10.63 -24.98
C ALA A 118 -15.00 -10.57 -24.21
N LEU A 119 -13.85 -10.54 -24.91
CA LEU A 119 -12.53 -10.55 -24.31
C LEU A 119 -11.98 -9.15 -24.16
N ARG A 120 -11.55 -8.80 -22.95
CA ARG A 120 -10.83 -7.57 -22.61
C ARG A 120 -9.47 -7.91 -22.03
N VAL A 121 -8.43 -7.28 -22.55
CA VAL A 121 -7.06 -7.40 -22.09
C VAL A 121 -6.58 -6.02 -21.62
N ASP A 122 -6.14 -5.93 -20.39
CA ASP A 122 -5.54 -4.76 -19.79
C ASP A 122 -4.08 -5.08 -19.44
N LEU A 123 -3.14 -4.28 -19.95
CA LEU A 123 -1.72 -4.38 -19.66
C LEU A 123 -1.24 -3.02 -19.17
N HIS A 124 -0.45 -2.98 -18.13
CA HIS A 124 0.18 -1.74 -17.70
C HIS A 124 1.60 -1.96 -17.23
N GLY A 125 2.41 -0.93 -17.39
CA GLY A 125 3.75 -0.83 -16.83
C GLY A 125 4.02 0.59 -16.37
N GLN A 126 4.64 0.74 -15.21
CA GLN A 126 4.97 2.04 -14.67
C GLN A 126 6.28 2.02 -13.91
N TRP A 127 6.94 3.16 -13.88
CA TRP A 127 8.09 3.43 -13.06
C TRP A 127 7.68 4.26 -11.86
N VAL A 128 8.17 3.90 -10.68
CA VAL A 128 7.83 4.52 -9.40
C VAL A 128 9.09 5.13 -8.81
N TRP A 129 8.97 6.37 -8.34
CA TRP A 129 9.98 7.09 -7.56
C TRP A 129 9.44 7.38 -6.18
N GLU A 130 10.12 6.88 -5.15
CA GLU A 130 9.84 7.21 -3.75
C GLU A 130 10.59 8.49 -3.38
N LEU A 131 9.86 9.49 -2.92
CA LEU A 131 10.38 10.82 -2.59
C LEU A 131 10.71 10.95 -1.11
N GLU A 132 10.11 10.10 -0.24
CA GLU A 132 10.40 10.09 1.18
C GLU A 132 11.79 9.49 1.45
N ARG A 133 12.49 10.12 2.41
CA ARG A 133 13.86 9.76 2.74
C ARG A 133 13.98 9.55 4.24
N GLY A 134 14.72 8.52 4.62
CA GLY A 134 15.16 8.29 5.98
C GLY A 134 14.87 6.89 6.48
N PRO A 135 15.72 6.40 7.35
CA PRO A 135 15.44 5.18 8.10
C PRO A 135 14.30 5.47 9.08
N ARG A 136 13.50 4.47 9.36
CA ARG A 136 12.52 4.51 10.44
C ARG A 136 13.16 3.98 11.70
N LEU A 137 12.88 4.65 12.80
CA LEU A 137 13.33 4.25 14.11
C LEU A 137 12.15 3.72 14.92
N ILE A 138 12.36 2.60 15.59
CA ILE A 138 11.48 2.14 16.67
C ILE A 138 12.29 2.23 17.95
N GLY A 139 11.88 3.09 18.87
CA GLY A 139 12.38 3.15 20.23
C GLY A 139 11.65 2.11 21.09
N ALA A 140 12.38 1.41 21.94
CA ALA A 140 11.81 0.50 22.93
C ALA A 140 12.51 0.68 24.26
N ASN A 141 11.71 0.82 25.31
CA ASN A 141 12.16 0.80 26.70
C ASN A 141 11.22 -0.04 27.56
N PHE A 142 11.64 -0.40 28.75
CA PHE A 142 10.71 -1.02 29.70
C PHE A 142 9.67 -0.01 30.16
N ALA A 143 8.40 -0.40 30.17
CA ALA A 143 7.29 0.47 30.55
C ALA A 143 7.40 1.00 32.00
N ALA A 144 8.18 0.32 32.85
CA ALA A 144 8.52 0.76 34.21
C ALA A 144 9.59 1.87 34.26
N GLY A 145 10.17 2.25 33.10
CA GLY A 145 11.24 3.25 33.04
C GLY A 145 12.61 2.77 33.55
N ILE A 146 12.80 1.46 33.66
CA ILE A 146 14.03 0.84 34.15
C ILE A 146 14.82 0.31 32.96
N GLY A 147 16.13 0.58 32.91
CA GLY A 147 17.02 0.07 31.85
C GLY A 147 17.24 1.06 30.71
N PRO A 148 18.17 0.71 29.79
CA PRO A 148 18.46 1.54 28.65
C PRO A 148 17.35 1.49 27.59
N GLU A 149 17.19 2.58 26.86
CA GLU A 149 16.40 2.61 25.65
C GLU A 149 17.13 1.86 24.52
N ALA A 150 16.42 1.01 23.81
CA ALA A 150 16.90 0.32 22.63
C ALA A 150 16.28 0.92 21.38
N GLY A 151 17.09 1.35 20.43
CA GLY A 151 16.67 1.83 19.12
C GLY A 151 16.84 0.80 18.02
N PHE A 152 15.79 0.52 17.26
CA PHE A 152 15.84 -0.39 16.11
C PHE A 152 15.63 0.40 14.83
N LEU A 153 16.62 0.37 13.95
CA LEU A 153 16.52 0.93 12.61
C LEU A 153 15.78 -0.07 11.71
N LEU A 154 14.63 0.34 11.19
CA LEU A 154 13.99 -0.37 10.12
C LEU A 154 14.66 -0.04 8.80
N GLY A 155 14.83 -1.02 7.94
CA GLY A 155 15.44 -0.86 6.61
C GLY A 155 14.76 0.28 5.83
N GLY A 156 15.56 1.00 5.02
CA GLY A 156 15.07 2.08 4.17
C GLY A 156 14.11 1.57 3.09
N GLN A 157 13.35 2.49 2.52
CA GLN A 157 12.50 2.20 1.36
C GLN A 157 13.35 2.23 0.09
N ASP A 158 12.99 1.37 -0.87
CA ASP A 158 13.54 1.46 -2.21
C ASP A 158 13.15 2.81 -2.83
N ARG A 159 14.11 3.44 -3.49
CA ARG A 159 13.90 4.77 -4.08
C ARG A 159 13.19 4.74 -5.42
N ARG A 160 13.29 3.62 -6.12
CA ARG A 160 12.74 3.46 -7.47
C ARG A 160 12.58 1.98 -7.80
N TRP A 161 11.52 1.66 -8.49
CA TRP A 161 11.23 0.31 -8.98
C TRP A 161 10.25 0.37 -10.14
N GLY A 162 10.13 -0.71 -10.87
CA GLY A 162 9.09 -0.93 -11.87
C GLY A 162 7.89 -1.66 -11.27
N GLU A 163 6.72 -1.39 -11.80
CA GLU A 163 5.51 -2.17 -11.57
C GLU A 163 4.93 -2.55 -12.92
N ALA A 164 4.46 -3.79 -13.05
CA ALA A 164 3.81 -4.27 -14.26
C ALA A 164 2.60 -5.14 -13.89
N GLY A 165 1.56 -5.06 -14.69
CA GLY A 165 0.37 -5.86 -14.50
C GLY A 165 -0.29 -6.25 -15.82
N LEU A 166 -0.93 -7.42 -15.80
CA LEU A 166 -1.75 -7.96 -16.87
C LEU A 166 -3.08 -8.43 -16.26
N ALA A 167 -4.18 -8.03 -16.85
CA ALA A 167 -5.49 -8.59 -16.56
C ALA A 167 -6.20 -9.01 -17.84
N VAL A 168 -6.90 -10.12 -17.75
CA VAL A 168 -7.73 -10.64 -18.83
C VAL A 168 -9.12 -10.88 -18.27
N ASN A 169 -10.13 -10.31 -18.91
CA ASN A 169 -11.52 -10.45 -18.53
C ASN A 169 -12.32 -10.97 -19.72
N TYR A 170 -13.19 -11.92 -19.47
CA TYR A 170 -14.12 -12.48 -20.43
C TYR A 170 -15.55 -12.28 -19.93
N ASP A 171 -16.35 -11.53 -20.68
CA ASP A 171 -17.70 -11.16 -20.31
C ASP A 171 -18.69 -11.48 -21.43
N THR A 172 -19.64 -12.37 -21.15
CA THR A 172 -20.72 -12.76 -22.09
C THR A 172 -22.03 -12.05 -21.82
N GLY A 173 -22.10 -11.16 -20.79
CA GLY A 173 -23.32 -10.57 -20.29
C GLY A 173 -24.11 -11.48 -19.34
N ALA A 174 -24.01 -12.81 -19.49
CA ALA A 174 -24.62 -13.78 -18.57
C ALA A 174 -23.65 -14.17 -17.43
N PHE A 175 -22.38 -14.23 -17.72
CA PHE A 175 -21.31 -14.42 -16.72
C PHE A 175 -20.07 -13.64 -17.11
N SER A 176 -19.27 -13.29 -16.13
CA SER A 176 -17.93 -12.75 -16.36
C SER A 176 -16.87 -13.54 -15.58
N LEU A 177 -15.70 -13.70 -16.18
CA LEU A 177 -14.54 -14.34 -15.59
C LEU A 177 -13.32 -13.45 -15.83
N GLY A 178 -12.57 -13.16 -14.76
CA GLY A 178 -11.36 -12.35 -14.83
C GLY A 178 -10.19 -13.03 -14.14
N ALA A 179 -9.01 -12.86 -14.71
CA ALA A 179 -7.74 -13.24 -14.10
C ALA A 179 -6.73 -12.11 -14.28
N GLY A 180 -5.86 -11.90 -13.29
CA GLY A 180 -4.83 -10.88 -13.37
C GLY A 180 -3.62 -11.20 -12.52
N VAL A 181 -2.50 -10.62 -12.92
CA VAL A 181 -1.23 -10.66 -12.20
C VAL A 181 -0.63 -9.27 -12.15
N GLU A 182 -0.09 -8.90 -11.00
CA GLU A 182 0.71 -7.68 -10.80
C GLU A 182 2.03 -8.06 -10.15
N THR A 183 3.11 -7.41 -10.53
CA THR A 183 4.45 -7.66 -9.98
C THR A 183 5.23 -6.37 -9.83
N THR A 184 6.13 -6.32 -8.84
CA THR A 184 7.17 -5.31 -8.73
C THR A 184 8.48 -5.81 -9.35
N ILE A 185 9.25 -4.92 -9.95
CA ILE A 185 10.50 -5.23 -10.65
C ILE A 185 11.60 -4.34 -10.10
N GLY A 186 12.68 -4.95 -9.62
CA GLY A 186 13.84 -4.23 -9.09
C GLY A 186 13.59 -3.55 -7.75
N ARG A 187 12.65 -4.08 -6.96
CA ARG A 187 12.40 -3.67 -5.60
C ARG A 187 13.06 -4.65 -4.63
N ALA A 188 14.15 -4.21 -3.98
CA ALA A 188 14.96 -5.08 -3.13
C ALA A 188 14.37 -5.29 -1.73
N SER A 189 13.64 -4.29 -1.21
CA SER A 189 13.08 -4.33 0.15
C SER A 189 11.75 -5.09 0.25
N ALA A 190 11.00 -5.21 -0.86
CA ALA A 190 9.71 -5.88 -0.87
C ALA A 190 9.30 -6.29 -2.30
N GLU A 191 9.68 -7.48 -2.72
CA GLU A 191 9.08 -8.06 -3.92
C GLU A 191 7.61 -8.39 -3.64
N MET A 192 6.74 -7.98 -4.56
CA MET A 192 5.32 -8.24 -4.47
C MET A 192 4.82 -8.87 -5.76
N GLN A 193 4.07 -9.95 -5.62
CA GLN A 193 3.31 -10.56 -6.70
C GLN A 193 1.88 -10.77 -6.22
N ILE A 194 0.92 -10.26 -6.98
CA ILE A 194 -0.50 -10.39 -6.68
C ILE A 194 -1.18 -11.12 -7.82
N TYR A 195 -1.87 -12.19 -7.49
CA TYR A 195 -2.72 -12.94 -8.42
C TYR A 195 -4.17 -12.72 -8.03
N ARG A 196 -5.02 -12.41 -9.00
CA ARG A 196 -6.46 -12.24 -8.80
C ARG A 196 -7.23 -13.14 -9.75
N ILE A 197 -8.28 -13.76 -9.24
CA ILE A 197 -9.29 -14.47 -10.03
C ILE A 197 -10.64 -14.01 -9.52
N GLN A 198 -11.53 -13.67 -10.44
CA GLN A 198 -12.89 -13.23 -10.10
C GLN A 198 -13.89 -13.83 -11.07
N GLY A 199 -15.08 -14.09 -10.60
CA GLY A 199 -16.20 -14.56 -11.42
C GLY A 199 -17.51 -14.02 -10.89
N THR A 200 -18.41 -13.64 -11.80
CA THR A 200 -19.79 -13.22 -11.50
C THR A 200 -20.75 -13.82 -12.50
N TYR A 201 -21.98 -14.07 -12.08
CA TYR A 201 -23.09 -14.57 -12.89
C TYR A 201 -24.37 -13.79 -12.58
#